data_e3b08ce238f4ebf7d6e10cc602209450
#
_entry.id   e3b08ce238f4ebf7d6e10cc602209450
#
_cell.length_a   1.000
_cell.length_b   1.000
_cell.length_c   1.000
_cell.angle_alpha   90.00
_cell.angle_beta   90.00
_cell.angle_gamma   90.00
#
_symmetry.space_group_name_H-M   'P 1'
#
loop_
_entity.id
_entity.type
_entity.pdbx_description
1 polymer ?
#
loop_
_entity_poly.entity_id
_entity_poly.type
_entity_poly.pdbx_seq_one_letter_code
_entity_poly.pdbx_strand_id
1 'polypeptide(L)'
;MSTDGVNVDRRRLLIGATAAMGAVGVAAAAVPFVKSWNPSAKAKAAGASVKADISQLEVGQRAVFEWRGKPVWVVRRTPQMLADLPKNDAELKDPTSSEEGQQPEYARNAVRSIKPEFLILTGICTHLGCSPLFRPEVAAADLGADWKGGFFCPCHGSRFDMAGRVYNNVPAPTNLVVPPHMYESDAIVIIGEEKA
;
A
#
# COMPACT_ATOMS: atom_id res chain seq x y z
N MET A 1 -2.21 62.12 -29.25
CA MET A 1 -3.67 61.93 -29.18
C MET A 1 -4.16 62.86 -28.07
N SER A 2 -4.95 63.87 -28.44
CA SER A 2 -5.52 64.88 -27.53
C SER A 2 -6.53 64.22 -26.60
N THR A 3 -6.42 64.46 -25.31
CA THR A 3 -7.33 63.96 -24.26
C THR A 3 -8.51 64.90 -24.05
N ASP A 4 -8.73 65.87 -24.96
CA ASP A 4 -9.80 66.85 -24.89
C ASP A 4 -11.16 66.19 -24.96
N GLY A 5 -11.92 66.21 -23.86
CA GLY A 5 -13.27 65.68 -23.73
C GLY A 5 -13.40 64.39 -22.89
N VAL A 6 -12.33 63.75 -22.46
CA VAL A 6 -12.40 62.56 -21.60
C VAL A 6 -12.26 62.95 -20.12
N ASN A 7 -13.31 62.68 -19.32
CA ASN A 7 -13.24 62.80 -17.88
C ASN A 7 -12.35 61.66 -17.30
N VAL A 8 -11.12 62.00 -16.96
CA VAL A 8 -10.08 61.03 -16.51
C VAL A 8 -10.48 60.35 -15.18
N ASP A 9 -11.16 61.04 -14.28
CA ASP A 9 -11.57 60.47 -13.00
C ASP A 9 -12.72 59.46 -13.18
N ARG A 10 -13.67 59.76 -14.04
CA ARG A 10 -14.74 58.83 -14.41
C ARG A 10 -14.17 57.57 -15.09
N ARG A 11 -13.18 57.74 -15.97
CA ARG A 11 -12.47 56.62 -16.60
C ARG A 11 -11.76 55.76 -15.60
N ARG A 12 -11.01 56.33 -14.67
CA ARG A 12 -10.30 55.61 -13.58
C ARG A 12 -11.27 54.88 -12.69
N LEU A 13 -12.39 55.52 -12.30
CA LEU A 13 -13.41 54.85 -11.49
C LEU A 13 -14.01 53.66 -12.22
N LEU A 14 -14.38 53.80 -13.49
CA LEU A 14 -14.95 52.68 -14.26
C LEU A 14 -13.96 51.55 -14.45
N ILE A 15 -12.69 51.85 -14.75
CA ILE A 15 -11.64 50.82 -14.88
C ILE A 15 -11.45 50.11 -13.53
N GLY A 16 -11.36 50.87 -12.41
CA GLY A 16 -11.19 50.26 -11.08
C GLY A 16 -12.37 49.38 -10.68
N ALA A 17 -13.61 49.88 -10.91
CA ALA A 17 -14.81 49.07 -10.62
C ALA A 17 -14.88 47.78 -11.44
N THR A 18 -14.59 47.88 -12.76
CA THR A 18 -14.57 46.69 -13.63
C THR A 18 -13.46 45.70 -13.23
N ALA A 19 -12.27 46.21 -12.91
CA ALA A 19 -11.17 45.37 -12.44
C ALA A 19 -11.50 44.64 -11.13
N ALA A 20 -12.13 45.37 -10.19
CA ALA A 20 -12.55 44.79 -8.90
C ALA A 20 -13.60 43.67 -9.09
N MET A 21 -14.65 43.95 -9.91
CA MET A 21 -15.66 42.95 -10.23
C MET A 21 -15.06 41.75 -10.99
N GLY A 22 -14.14 42.01 -11.92
CA GLY A 22 -13.42 40.97 -12.64
C GLY A 22 -12.59 40.07 -11.67
N ALA A 23 -11.87 40.67 -10.73
CA ALA A 23 -11.10 39.93 -9.72
C ALA A 23 -12.01 39.06 -8.85
N VAL A 24 -13.16 39.58 -8.39
CA VAL A 24 -14.14 38.81 -7.62
C VAL A 24 -14.70 37.65 -8.47
N GLY A 25 -15.01 37.91 -9.75
CA GLY A 25 -15.48 36.87 -10.68
C GLY A 25 -14.47 35.74 -10.88
N VAL A 26 -13.19 36.09 -11.09
CA VAL A 26 -12.08 35.11 -11.19
C VAL A 26 -11.91 34.32 -9.90
N ALA A 27 -11.92 34.99 -8.75
CA ALA A 27 -11.82 34.33 -7.46
C ALA A 27 -12.99 33.36 -7.22
N ALA A 28 -14.22 33.77 -7.52
CA ALA A 28 -15.41 32.92 -7.42
C ALA A 28 -15.34 31.71 -8.35
N ALA A 29 -14.90 31.91 -9.59
CA ALA A 29 -14.70 30.82 -10.55
C ALA A 29 -13.60 29.84 -10.13
N ALA A 30 -12.54 30.30 -9.46
CA ALA A 30 -11.45 29.45 -8.99
C ALA A 30 -11.87 28.53 -7.82
N VAL A 31 -12.84 28.91 -7.00
CA VAL A 31 -13.29 28.14 -5.83
C VAL A 31 -13.61 26.68 -6.13
N PRO A 32 -14.46 26.31 -7.13
CA PRO A 32 -14.76 24.91 -7.39
C PRO A 32 -13.53 24.12 -7.85
N PHE A 33 -12.61 24.73 -8.59
CA PHE A 33 -11.38 24.05 -9.01
C PHE A 33 -10.46 23.78 -7.83
N VAL A 34 -10.25 24.74 -6.93
CA VAL A 34 -9.46 24.53 -5.72
C VAL A 34 -10.14 23.50 -4.80
N LYS A 35 -11.46 23.56 -4.65
CA LYS A 35 -12.22 22.58 -3.86
C LYS A 35 -12.15 21.16 -4.44
N SER A 36 -12.00 21.02 -5.76
CA SER A 36 -11.89 19.70 -6.40
C SER A 36 -10.62 18.95 -6.04
N TRP A 37 -9.59 19.61 -5.52
CA TRP A 37 -8.38 18.97 -5.01
C TRP A 37 -8.59 18.32 -3.63
N ASN A 38 -9.65 18.68 -2.91
CA ASN A 38 -9.97 17.98 -1.67
C ASN A 38 -10.47 16.56 -1.97
N PRO A 39 -10.01 15.56 -1.21
CA PRO A 39 -10.46 14.17 -1.41
C PRO A 39 -11.96 14.06 -1.19
N SER A 40 -12.64 13.35 -2.09
CA SER A 40 -14.07 13.02 -1.97
C SER A 40 -14.35 12.20 -0.72
N ALA A 41 -15.63 12.13 -0.30
CA ALA A 41 -16.04 11.26 0.81
C ALA A 41 -15.67 9.79 0.55
N LYS A 42 -15.79 9.31 -0.70
CA LYS A 42 -15.36 7.98 -1.11
C LYS A 42 -13.85 7.78 -0.96
N ALA A 43 -13.05 8.78 -1.37
CA ALA A 43 -11.59 8.71 -1.23
C ALA A 43 -11.15 8.73 0.25
N LYS A 44 -11.84 9.50 1.09
CA LYS A 44 -11.61 9.52 2.54
C LYS A 44 -11.97 8.16 3.17
N ALA A 45 -13.11 7.59 2.79
CA ALA A 45 -13.54 6.28 3.28
C ALA A 45 -12.59 5.15 2.83
N ALA A 46 -12.10 5.21 1.58
CA ALA A 46 -11.13 4.24 1.08
C ALA A 46 -9.76 4.31 1.78
N GLY A 47 -9.44 5.46 2.39
CA GLY A 47 -8.23 5.64 3.20
C GLY A 47 -8.38 5.23 4.66
N ALA A 48 -9.60 4.96 5.13
CA ALA A 48 -9.86 4.55 6.50
C ALA A 48 -9.27 3.16 6.81
N SER A 49 -9.01 2.92 8.08
CA SER A 49 -8.60 1.60 8.56
C SER A 49 -9.72 0.56 8.37
N VAL A 50 -9.32 -0.70 8.22
CA VAL A 50 -10.24 -1.82 8.01
C VAL A 50 -10.07 -2.83 9.13
N LYS A 51 -11.18 -3.24 9.74
CA LYS A 51 -11.20 -4.36 10.69
C LYS A 51 -11.26 -5.68 9.93
N ALA A 52 -10.22 -6.49 10.10
CA ALA A 52 -10.10 -7.82 9.54
C ALA A 52 -10.38 -8.86 10.63
N ASP A 53 -11.50 -9.56 10.53
CA ASP A 53 -11.80 -10.70 11.40
C ASP A 53 -11.05 -11.94 10.89
N ILE A 54 -10.15 -12.45 11.71
CA ILE A 54 -9.30 -13.61 11.44
C ILE A 54 -9.65 -14.82 12.32
N SER A 55 -10.77 -14.76 13.04
CA SER A 55 -11.22 -15.81 13.98
C SER A 55 -11.39 -17.17 13.30
N GLN A 56 -11.86 -17.18 12.04
CA GLN A 56 -12.13 -18.39 11.26
C GLN A 56 -10.96 -18.78 10.31
N LEU A 57 -9.84 -18.05 10.38
CA LEU A 57 -8.70 -18.36 9.51
C LEU A 57 -7.96 -19.59 10.05
N GLU A 58 -8.01 -20.69 9.30
CA GLU A 58 -7.32 -21.93 9.66
C GLU A 58 -5.82 -21.86 9.38
N VAL A 59 -5.05 -22.71 10.07
CA VAL A 59 -3.59 -22.82 9.89
C VAL A 59 -3.29 -23.26 8.44
N GLY A 60 -2.39 -22.55 7.78
CA GLY A 60 -2.04 -22.76 6.38
C GLY A 60 -2.93 -22.02 5.39
N GLN A 61 -3.98 -21.37 5.82
CA GLN A 61 -4.89 -20.61 4.96
C GLN A 61 -4.52 -19.13 4.82
N ARG A 62 -5.10 -18.48 3.81
CA ARG A 62 -5.00 -17.05 3.52
C ARG A 62 -6.40 -16.44 3.40
N ALA A 63 -6.66 -15.37 4.14
CA ALA A 63 -7.77 -14.45 3.95
C ALA A 63 -7.32 -13.23 3.14
N VAL A 64 -8.27 -12.59 2.44
CA VAL A 64 -8.02 -11.37 1.64
C VAL A 64 -8.98 -10.28 2.10
N PHE A 65 -8.43 -9.13 2.46
CA PHE A 65 -9.16 -7.92 2.81
C PHE A 65 -8.80 -6.82 1.83
N GLU A 66 -9.62 -5.80 1.70
CA GLU A 66 -9.32 -4.64 0.86
C GLU A 66 -8.99 -3.44 1.73
N TRP A 67 -7.85 -2.78 1.47
CA TRP A 67 -7.49 -1.52 2.09
C TRP A 67 -6.88 -0.58 1.06
N ARG A 68 -7.40 0.65 0.97
CA ARG A 68 -7.00 1.66 -0.03
C ARG A 68 -7.03 1.13 -1.49
N GLY A 69 -8.04 0.31 -1.81
CA GLY A 69 -8.17 -0.29 -3.14
C GLY A 69 -7.12 -1.34 -3.48
N LYS A 70 -6.38 -1.84 -2.48
CA LYS A 70 -5.36 -2.88 -2.65
C LYS A 70 -5.72 -4.11 -1.83
N PRO A 71 -5.45 -5.32 -2.35
CA PRO A 71 -5.63 -6.53 -1.57
C PRO A 71 -4.60 -6.58 -0.45
N VAL A 72 -5.04 -6.84 0.76
CA VAL A 72 -4.21 -7.15 1.92
C VAL A 72 -4.47 -8.60 2.31
N TRP A 73 -3.42 -9.38 2.34
CA TRP A 73 -3.46 -10.78 2.70
C TRP A 73 -3.14 -10.96 4.17
N VAL A 74 -3.92 -11.78 4.85
CA VAL A 74 -3.60 -12.33 6.15
C VAL A 74 -3.40 -13.83 5.98
N VAL A 75 -2.18 -14.30 6.21
CA VAL A 75 -1.81 -15.72 6.12
C VAL A 75 -1.57 -16.25 7.52
N ARG A 76 -2.26 -17.33 7.89
CA ARG A 76 -1.97 -18.05 9.12
C ARG A 76 -0.96 -19.14 8.85
N ARG A 77 0.30 -18.85 9.20
CA ARG A 77 1.45 -19.73 8.90
C ARG A 77 1.47 -20.95 9.76
N THR A 78 1.87 -22.08 9.18
CA THR A 78 2.14 -23.30 9.92
C THR A 78 3.49 -23.20 10.66
N PRO A 79 3.74 -24.01 11.72
CA PRO A 79 5.05 -24.11 12.33
C PRO A 79 6.17 -24.47 11.34
N GLN A 80 5.86 -25.32 10.34
CA GLN A 80 6.81 -25.69 9.29
C GLN A 80 7.19 -24.49 8.40
N MET A 81 6.21 -23.68 7.96
CA MET A 81 6.49 -22.46 7.19
C MET A 81 7.43 -21.51 7.93
N LEU A 82 7.27 -21.38 9.25
CA LEU A 82 8.15 -20.57 10.08
C LEU A 82 9.55 -21.17 10.22
N ALA A 83 9.65 -22.48 10.40
CA ALA A 83 10.93 -23.20 10.51
C ALA A 83 11.74 -23.20 9.18
N ASP A 84 11.08 -23.01 8.06
CA ASP A 84 11.71 -22.97 6.74
C ASP A 84 12.22 -21.57 6.36
N LEU A 85 11.78 -20.48 7.02
CA LEU A 85 12.21 -19.12 6.70
C LEU A 85 13.73 -18.92 6.72
N PRO A 86 14.48 -19.36 7.76
CA PRO A 86 15.93 -19.18 7.80
C PRO A 86 16.67 -19.94 6.70
N LYS A 87 16.08 -21.02 6.18
CA LYS A 87 16.68 -21.84 5.12
C LYS A 87 16.74 -21.12 3.77
N ASN A 88 15.98 -20.03 3.61
CA ASN A 88 15.93 -19.23 2.39
C ASN A 88 16.92 -18.06 2.44
N ASP A 89 17.47 -17.68 3.59
CA ASP A 89 18.19 -16.41 3.79
C ASP A 89 19.33 -16.18 2.78
N ALA A 90 20.07 -17.22 2.42
CA ALA A 90 21.15 -17.14 1.44
C ALA A 90 20.67 -16.85 0.00
N GLU A 91 19.39 -17.12 -0.29
CA GLU A 91 18.78 -16.97 -1.61
C GLU A 91 17.98 -15.66 -1.75
N LEU A 92 17.90 -14.83 -0.71
CA LEU A 92 17.09 -13.62 -0.65
C LEU A 92 17.92 -12.36 -0.91
N LYS A 93 17.30 -11.34 -1.51
CA LYS A 93 17.92 -10.01 -1.73
C LYS A 93 18.07 -9.22 -0.43
N ASP A 94 17.03 -9.26 0.40
CA ASP A 94 16.97 -8.54 1.68
C ASP A 94 16.36 -9.46 2.76
N PRO A 95 17.15 -10.43 3.27
CA PRO A 95 16.66 -11.38 4.27
C PRO A 95 16.36 -10.73 5.62
N THR A 96 17.00 -9.60 5.93
CA THR A 96 16.85 -8.88 7.20
C THR A 96 15.80 -7.76 7.14
N SER A 97 15.16 -7.56 5.98
CA SER A 97 14.17 -6.49 5.77
C SER A 97 14.73 -5.10 6.10
N SER A 98 15.93 -4.84 5.59
CA SER A 98 16.66 -3.59 5.82
C SER A 98 16.14 -2.42 4.99
N GLU A 99 15.44 -2.70 3.89
CA GLU A 99 14.88 -1.67 3.01
C GLU A 99 13.78 -0.87 3.73
N GLU A 100 13.98 0.44 3.82
CA GLU A 100 13.02 1.35 4.45
C GLU A 100 11.73 1.47 3.64
N GLY A 101 10.60 1.64 4.33
CA GLY A 101 9.29 1.81 3.69
C GLY A 101 8.62 0.51 3.22
N GLN A 102 9.28 -0.66 3.33
CA GLN A 102 8.66 -1.95 2.99
C GLN A 102 7.86 -2.55 4.15
N GLN A 103 8.12 -2.13 5.36
CA GLN A 103 7.42 -2.55 6.58
C GLN A 103 7.52 -1.48 7.67
N PRO A 104 6.55 -1.43 8.61
CA PRO A 104 6.69 -0.71 9.86
C PRO A 104 7.84 -1.28 10.71
N GLU A 105 8.38 -0.47 11.63
CA GLU A 105 9.53 -0.86 12.47
C GLU A 105 9.27 -2.12 13.29
N TYR A 106 8.07 -2.28 13.82
CA TYR A 106 7.69 -3.47 14.59
C TYR A 106 7.70 -4.78 13.76
N ALA A 107 7.62 -4.68 12.44
CA ALA A 107 7.68 -5.82 11.52
C ALA A 107 9.08 -5.98 10.87
N ARG A 108 10.07 -5.16 11.25
CA ARG A 108 11.47 -5.32 10.83
C ARG A 108 12.15 -6.43 11.63
N ASN A 109 11.70 -7.67 11.40
CA ASN A 109 12.20 -8.87 12.03
C ASN A 109 12.19 -10.04 11.03
N ALA A 110 12.79 -11.16 11.40
CA ALA A 110 12.97 -12.33 10.53
C ALA A 110 11.65 -12.92 9.99
N VAL A 111 10.55 -12.73 10.71
CA VAL A 111 9.23 -13.25 10.35
C VAL A 111 8.32 -12.17 9.71
N ARG A 112 8.76 -10.91 9.72
CA ARG A 112 8.06 -9.72 9.19
C ARG A 112 6.63 -9.58 9.70
N SER A 113 6.45 -9.79 10.99
CA SER A 113 5.13 -9.70 11.64
C SER A 113 5.24 -9.43 13.13
N ILE A 114 4.16 -8.91 13.74
CA ILE A 114 4.01 -8.76 15.19
C ILE A 114 3.87 -10.14 15.85
N LYS A 115 2.94 -10.95 15.31
CA LYS A 115 2.73 -12.34 15.77
C LYS A 115 3.28 -13.27 14.68
N PRO A 116 4.27 -14.13 14.98
CA PRO A 116 4.89 -15.02 13.98
C PRO A 116 3.88 -15.86 13.19
N GLU A 117 2.82 -16.29 13.82
CA GLU A 117 1.77 -17.10 13.23
C GLU A 117 1.03 -16.35 12.09
N PHE A 118 0.86 -15.04 12.20
CA PHE A 118 0.09 -14.26 11.24
C PHE A 118 0.99 -13.33 10.42
N LEU A 119 1.02 -13.53 9.10
CA LEU A 119 1.69 -12.66 8.16
C LEU A 119 0.65 -11.76 7.48
N ILE A 120 0.89 -10.45 7.50
CA ILE A 120 0.01 -9.46 6.88
C ILE A 120 0.79 -8.73 5.81
N LEU A 121 0.36 -8.86 4.55
CA LEU A 121 1.05 -8.32 3.39
C LEU A 121 0.09 -7.60 2.43
N THR A 122 0.54 -6.55 1.79
CA THR A 122 -0.11 -6.04 0.59
C THR A 122 0.14 -7.02 -0.56
N GLY A 123 -0.93 -7.58 -1.12
CA GLY A 123 -0.89 -8.62 -2.16
C GLY A 123 -0.54 -8.09 -3.55
N ILE A 124 0.48 -7.22 -3.64
CA ILE A 124 0.91 -6.54 -4.86
C ILE A 124 2.42 -6.78 -5.05
N CYS A 125 2.78 -7.37 -6.18
CA CYS A 125 4.16 -7.59 -6.56
C CYS A 125 4.91 -6.25 -6.73
N THR A 126 6.08 -6.14 -6.12
CA THR A 126 6.91 -4.93 -6.14
C THR A 126 7.57 -4.67 -7.49
N HIS A 127 7.47 -5.59 -8.47
CA HIS A 127 7.96 -5.37 -9.82
C HIS A 127 7.07 -4.37 -10.59
N LEU A 128 5.86 -4.76 -11.00
CA LEU A 128 4.94 -3.94 -11.81
C LEU A 128 3.48 -4.06 -11.35
N GLY A 129 3.23 -4.44 -10.11
CA GLY A 129 1.90 -4.36 -9.51
C GLY A 129 0.96 -5.55 -9.76
N CYS A 130 1.42 -6.66 -10.35
CA CYS A 130 0.60 -7.88 -10.45
C CYS A 130 0.30 -8.44 -9.05
N SER A 131 -0.78 -9.22 -8.90
CA SER A 131 -1.07 -9.95 -7.68
C SER A 131 -0.39 -11.32 -7.72
N PRO A 132 0.59 -11.62 -6.84
CA PRO A 132 1.20 -12.95 -6.77
C PRO A 132 0.21 -14.02 -6.32
N LEU A 133 0.46 -15.25 -6.72
CA LEU A 133 -0.28 -16.43 -6.27
C LEU A 133 0.28 -16.90 -4.93
N PHE A 134 -0.60 -17.29 -4.02
CA PHE A 134 -0.21 -17.98 -2.80
C PHE A 134 0.08 -19.45 -3.12
N ARG A 135 1.31 -19.88 -2.91
CA ARG A 135 1.84 -21.21 -3.26
C ARG A 135 2.50 -21.81 -2.02
N PRO A 136 1.68 -22.31 -1.07
CA PRO A 136 2.19 -22.85 0.21
C PRO A 136 2.86 -24.21 0.09
N GLU A 137 2.67 -24.93 -1.02
CA GLU A 137 3.22 -26.26 -1.25
C GLU A 137 4.74 -26.23 -1.33
N VAL A 138 5.39 -27.15 -0.64
CA VAL A 138 6.84 -27.36 -0.71
C VAL A 138 7.17 -28.23 -1.92
N ALA A 139 8.31 -27.98 -2.58
CA ALA A 139 8.79 -28.70 -3.77
C ALA A 139 7.76 -28.77 -4.90
N ALA A 140 7.03 -27.68 -5.11
CA ALA A 140 6.04 -27.60 -6.19
C ALA A 140 6.70 -27.87 -7.55
N ALA A 141 6.10 -28.76 -8.36
CA ALA A 141 6.68 -29.29 -9.59
C ALA A 141 7.07 -28.19 -10.61
N ASP A 142 6.33 -27.09 -10.64
CA ASP A 142 6.55 -25.93 -11.52
C ASP A 142 7.50 -24.87 -10.94
N LEU A 143 7.80 -24.93 -9.63
CA LEU A 143 8.65 -23.97 -8.95
C LEU A 143 10.02 -24.53 -8.53
N GLY A 144 10.16 -25.87 -8.59
CA GLY A 144 11.42 -26.58 -8.29
C GLY A 144 11.47 -27.21 -6.91
N ALA A 145 12.39 -28.17 -6.75
CA ALA A 145 12.54 -28.97 -5.52
C ALA A 145 12.95 -28.11 -4.30
N ASP A 146 13.63 -26.98 -4.53
CA ASP A 146 14.09 -26.08 -3.47
C ASP A 146 13.00 -25.09 -2.98
N TRP A 147 11.85 -25.07 -3.64
CA TRP A 147 10.73 -24.24 -3.23
C TRP A 147 10.16 -24.67 -1.87
N LYS A 148 10.17 -23.76 -0.90
CA LYS A 148 9.71 -24.01 0.49
C LYS A 148 8.37 -23.37 0.82
N GLY A 149 7.59 -23.04 -0.25
CA GLY A 149 6.35 -22.29 -0.11
C GLY A 149 6.57 -20.78 -0.10
N GLY A 150 5.53 -20.03 -0.48
CA GLY A 150 5.59 -18.58 -0.56
C GLY A 150 4.59 -18.00 -1.54
N PHE A 151 5.03 -16.96 -2.25
CA PHE A 151 4.21 -16.26 -3.25
C PHE A 151 4.95 -16.21 -4.58
N PHE A 152 4.25 -16.59 -5.64
CA PHE A 152 4.78 -16.61 -7.01
C PHE A 152 4.01 -15.63 -7.88
N CYS A 153 4.72 -14.70 -8.50
CA CYS A 153 4.12 -13.75 -9.45
C CYS A 153 4.17 -14.30 -10.87
N PRO A 154 3.05 -14.69 -11.48
CA PRO A 154 3.05 -15.34 -12.79
C PRO A 154 3.36 -14.39 -13.95
N CYS A 155 3.29 -13.06 -13.71
CA CYS A 155 3.55 -12.08 -14.78
C CYS A 155 4.98 -12.16 -15.30
N HIS A 156 5.98 -12.24 -14.40
CA HIS A 156 7.40 -12.24 -14.78
C HIS A 156 8.25 -13.16 -13.88
N GLY A 157 7.62 -14.09 -13.15
CA GLY A 157 8.33 -15.10 -12.39
C GLY A 157 8.95 -14.65 -11.08
N SER A 158 8.59 -13.47 -10.54
CA SER A 158 9.08 -13.06 -9.23
C SER A 158 8.60 -14.00 -8.13
N ARG A 159 9.51 -14.34 -7.21
CA ARG A 159 9.27 -15.28 -6.10
C ARG A 159 9.49 -14.57 -4.77
N PHE A 160 8.65 -14.90 -3.79
CA PHE A 160 8.73 -14.39 -2.43
C PHE A 160 8.50 -15.54 -1.46
N ASP A 161 9.19 -15.57 -0.35
CA ASP A 161 9.03 -16.60 0.67
C ASP A 161 7.79 -16.38 1.56
N MET A 162 7.60 -17.21 2.59
CA MET A 162 6.48 -17.12 3.54
C MET A 162 6.58 -15.96 4.56
N ALA A 163 7.56 -15.08 4.42
CA ALA A 163 7.60 -13.77 5.06
C ALA A 163 7.46 -12.63 4.04
N GLY A 164 7.20 -12.94 2.76
CA GLY A 164 7.12 -11.96 1.67
C GLY A 164 8.48 -11.38 1.29
N ARG A 165 9.60 -12.06 1.63
CA ARG A 165 10.95 -11.63 1.28
C ARG A 165 11.29 -12.11 -0.14
N VAL A 166 11.85 -11.21 -0.94
CA VAL A 166 12.10 -11.44 -2.37
C VAL A 166 13.36 -12.30 -2.60
N TYR A 167 13.25 -13.30 -3.46
CA TYR A 167 14.39 -14.11 -3.89
C TYR A 167 15.37 -13.31 -4.77
N ASN A 168 16.62 -13.75 -4.80
CA ASN A 168 17.62 -13.29 -5.76
C ASN A 168 17.23 -13.67 -7.20
N ASN A 169 17.79 -12.97 -8.19
CA ASN A 169 17.66 -13.26 -9.62
C ASN A 169 16.19 -13.26 -10.12
N VAL A 170 15.31 -12.48 -9.50
CA VAL A 170 13.93 -12.24 -9.96
C VAL A 170 13.71 -10.76 -10.24
N PRO A 171 12.71 -10.41 -11.09
CA PRO A 171 12.46 -9.01 -11.49
C PRO A 171 12.04 -8.09 -10.34
N ALA A 172 11.33 -8.58 -9.33
CA ALA A 172 10.90 -7.77 -8.20
C ALA A 172 12.12 -7.22 -7.44
N PRO A 173 12.21 -5.89 -7.20
CA PRO A 173 13.37 -5.28 -6.57
C PRO A 173 13.42 -5.44 -5.06
N THR A 174 12.27 -5.48 -4.38
CA THR A 174 12.13 -5.43 -2.93
C THR A 174 11.14 -6.47 -2.40
N ASN A 175 11.14 -6.66 -1.09
CA ASN A 175 10.18 -7.48 -0.38
C ASN A 175 8.74 -6.99 -0.60
N LEU A 176 7.72 -7.85 -0.42
CA LEU A 176 6.32 -7.43 -0.40
C LEU A 176 6.08 -6.49 0.78
N VAL A 177 5.22 -5.49 0.58
CA VAL A 177 4.96 -4.47 1.59
C VAL A 177 4.12 -5.03 2.73
N VAL A 178 4.55 -4.80 3.97
CA VAL A 178 3.73 -4.99 5.18
C VAL A 178 2.98 -3.67 5.43
N PRO A 179 1.64 -3.63 5.32
CA PRO A 179 0.88 -2.43 5.62
C PRO A 179 0.92 -2.14 7.13
N PRO A 180 0.75 -0.87 7.55
CA PRO A 180 0.55 -0.57 8.96
C PRO A 180 -0.65 -1.32 9.50
N HIS A 181 -0.48 -1.95 10.65
CA HIS A 181 -1.55 -2.73 11.30
C HIS A 181 -1.30 -2.89 12.79
N MET A 182 -2.38 -3.13 13.51
CA MET A 182 -2.35 -3.48 14.94
C MET A 182 -3.40 -4.54 15.25
N TYR A 183 -3.24 -5.21 16.39
CA TYR A 183 -4.23 -6.15 16.88
C TYR A 183 -5.15 -5.45 17.88
N GLU A 184 -6.46 -5.43 17.61
CA GLU A 184 -7.50 -5.02 18.56
C GLU A 184 -7.75 -6.15 19.57
N SER A 185 -7.69 -7.40 19.09
CA SER A 185 -7.79 -8.63 19.88
C SER A 185 -7.01 -9.76 19.18
N ASP A 186 -7.05 -10.98 19.73
CA ASP A 186 -6.45 -12.15 19.06
C ASP A 186 -7.14 -12.52 17.75
N ALA A 187 -8.41 -12.13 17.58
CA ALA A 187 -9.22 -12.44 16.42
C ALA A 187 -9.41 -11.26 15.46
N ILE A 188 -9.08 -10.04 15.86
CA ILE A 188 -9.33 -8.82 15.05
C ILE A 188 -8.04 -8.06 14.81
N VAL A 189 -7.73 -7.86 13.55
CA VAL A 189 -6.63 -7.00 13.08
C VAL A 189 -7.20 -5.71 12.50
N ILE A 190 -6.65 -4.56 12.90
CA ILE A 190 -6.92 -3.26 12.29
C ILE A 190 -5.82 -3.01 11.27
N ILE A 191 -6.19 -2.97 10.00
CA ILE A 191 -5.28 -2.67 8.89
C ILE A 191 -5.37 -1.17 8.57
N GLY A 192 -4.22 -0.49 8.48
CA GLY A 192 -4.15 0.94 8.20
C GLY A 192 -3.89 1.82 9.40
N GLU A 193 -3.75 1.23 10.58
CA GLU A 193 -3.38 1.91 11.84
C GLU A 193 -2.19 1.24 12.50
N GLU A 194 -1.39 2.02 13.21
CA GLU A 194 -0.30 1.56 14.05
C GLU A 194 -0.61 1.93 15.51
N LYS A 195 -0.12 1.12 16.44
CA LYS A 195 -0.18 1.51 17.85
C LYS A 195 0.89 2.58 18.07
N ALA A 196 0.44 3.79 18.43
CA ALA A 196 1.31 4.91 18.78
C ALA A 196 2.20 4.58 19.99
#